data_d7a43c9a98f7e5726ca9bf13bd6e2ba4
#
_entry.id   d7a43c9a98f7e5726ca9bf13bd6e2ba4
#
_cell.length_a   1.000
_cell.length_b   1.000
_cell.length_c   1.000
_cell.angle_alpha   90.00
_cell.angle_beta   90.00
_cell.angle_gamma   90.00
#
_symmetry.space_group_name_H-M   'P 1'
#
loop_
_entity.id
_entity.type
_entity.pdbx_description
1 polymer ?
#
loop_
_entity_poly.entity_id
_entity_poly.type
_entity_poly.pdbx_seq_one_letter_code
_entity_poly.pdbx_strand_id
1 'polypeptide(L)'
;RNIKYGIPDTVQRLLNPIGVVYTTISQEHTQVAGVKNPFTEYLRAKQLLSYGMKDGVIVSNADDPRTAWIGSEKQNDVHVNFYGIEISQISDFDKAEVVCPNCGEILDYSQYYLNHRGVYSCSCGFKRPEPNVKLVDAEFKPDSWKLVIKGEVYNYHAAKNIELDLELNVPAFGFHNIYNTLASITAYSSFTPKVENIEKTINNVFDNLDMSFIPPGRFEVIRVGDKNVGIGQGDNGDALKINALFMKSYLDSPLEFIYTTPDVDEEDIFNDHFNVIKSMNPEHVIVLPGRHSVEKGEEYYNIIKKEFESAEFYPIGYDELDKRIKKLSDLVVESQYKNIMMSGCGEEQAMWERIKKNFINR
;
A
#
# COMPACT_ATOMS: atom_id res chain seq x y z
N ARG A 1 15.57 6.20 25.75
CA ARG A 1 14.39 6.41 24.87
C ARG A 1 14.76 5.96 23.47
N ASN A 2 13.99 5.07 22.89
CA ASN A 2 14.22 4.63 21.52
C ASN A 2 13.93 5.79 20.56
N ILE A 3 14.90 6.17 19.76
CA ILE A 3 14.84 7.31 18.83
C ILE A 3 13.61 7.21 17.89
N LYS A 4 13.23 5.99 17.48
CA LYS A 4 12.03 5.76 16.63
C LYS A 4 10.73 6.33 17.22
N TYR A 5 10.54 6.25 18.52
CA TYR A 5 9.33 6.73 19.18
C TYR A 5 9.38 8.19 19.61
N GLY A 6 10.58 8.79 19.67
CA GLY A 6 10.76 10.20 20.04
C GLY A 6 10.68 11.19 18.89
N ILE A 7 10.83 10.72 17.64
CA ILE A 7 10.83 11.60 16.46
C ILE A 7 9.47 12.30 16.26
N PRO A 8 8.30 11.61 16.28
CA PRO A 8 7.02 12.27 16.07
C PRO A 8 6.72 13.39 17.09
N ASP A 9 6.99 13.14 18.38
CA ASP A 9 6.85 14.16 19.44
C ASP A 9 7.79 15.34 19.21
N THR A 10 9.02 15.09 18.81
CA THR A 10 10.00 16.15 18.50
C THR A 10 9.55 16.98 17.30
N VAL A 11 9.10 16.33 16.23
CA VAL A 11 8.59 17.00 15.02
C VAL A 11 7.38 17.89 15.37
N GLN A 12 6.41 17.35 16.11
CA GLN A 12 5.22 18.09 16.51
C GLN A 12 5.58 19.33 17.32
N ARG A 13 6.46 19.20 18.33
CA ARG A 13 6.85 20.33 19.19
C ARG A 13 7.65 21.40 18.46
N LEU A 14 8.48 21.01 17.50
CA LEU A 14 9.33 21.96 16.75
C LEU A 14 8.57 22.66 15.63
N LEU A 15 7.71 21.93 14.90
CA LEU A 15 7.01 22.45 13.72
C LEU A 15 5.66 23.08 14.05
N ASN A 16 5.02 22.69 15.17
CA ASN A 16 3.66 23.09 15.53
C ASN A 16 2.70 22.99 14.32
N PRO A 17 2.49 21.77 13.76
CA PRO A 17 1.79 21.60 12.50
C PRO A 17 0.31 22.02 12.63
N ILE A 18 -0.22 22.64 11.60
CA ILE A 18 -1.66 22.92 11.45
C ILE A 18 -2.38 21.77 10.72
N GLY A 19 -1.64 20.79 10.22
CA GLY A 19 -2.18 19.64 9.50
C GLY A 19 -1.32 18.41 9.62
N VAL A 20 -1.99 17.26 9.76
CA VAL A 20 -1.36 15.95 9.74
C VAL A 20 -2.21 15.01 8.88
N VAL A 21 -1.56 14.21 8.03
CA VAL A 21 -2.23 13.20 7.19
C VAL A 21 -1.81 11.81 7.64
N TYR A 22 -2.78 10.97 8.01
CA TYR A 22 -2.60 9.56 8.33
C TYR A 22 -3.15 8.70 7.21
N THR A 23 -2.29 7.95 6.52
CA THR A 23 -2.69 7.09 5.40
C THR A 23 -3.01 5.68 5.85
N THR A 24 -2.05 5.00 6.45
CA THR A 24 -2.19 3.65 7.00
C THR A 24 -1.13 3.39 8.05
N ILE A 25 -1.41 2.48 8.97
CA ILE A 25 -0.46 2.00 9.97
C ILE A 25 -0.50 0.47 9.95
N SER A 26 0.58 -0.15 9.44
CA SER A 26 0.80 -1.60 9.47
C SER A 26 1.63 -2.02 10.68
N GLN A 27 1.70 -3.33 10.92
CA GLN A 27 2.47 -3.89 12.05
C GLN A 27 3.99 -3.92 11.81
N GLU A 28 4.45 -3.32 10.74
CA GLU A 28 5.87 -3.28 10.40
C GLU A 28 6.71 -2.55 11.44
N HIS A 29 7.94 -3.00 11.60
CA HIS A 29 8.93 -2.37 12.50
C HIS A 29 8.52 -2.30 13.98
N THR A 30 7.64 -3.18 14.43
CA THR A 30 7.15 -3.22 15.82
C THR A 30 8.06 -4.00 16.77
N GLN A 31 9.01 -4.78 16.28
CA GLN A 31 9.95 -5.53 17.11
C GLN A 31 10.97 -4.58 17.76
N VAL A 32 10.67 -4.17 18.98
CA VAL A 32 11.57 -3.34 19.81
C VAL A 32 11.85 -4.10 21.10
N ALA A 33 13.11 -4.45 21.30
CA ALA A 33 13.56 -5.15 22.49
C ALA A 33 13.15 -4.39 23.77
N GLY A 34 12.53 -5.10 24.71
CA GLY A 34 12.15 -4.58 26.02
C GLY A 34 10.80 -3.83 26.08
N VAL A 35 10.04 -3.76 24.97
CA VAL A 35 8.69 -3.17 24.96
C VAL A 35 7.64 -4.26 25.10
N LYS A 36 6.74 -4.15 26.10
CA LYS A 36 5.72 -5.18 26.38
C LYS A 36 4.65 -5.28 25.32
N ASN A 37 4.22 -4.17 24.70
CA ASN A 37 3.23 -4.10 23.64
C ASN A 37 3.78 -3.20 22.52
N PRO A 38 4.71 -3.68 21.72
CA PRO A 38 5.45 -2.84 20.78
C PRO A 38 4.54 -2.18 19.75
N PHE A 39 3.47 -2.84 19.33
CA PHE A 39 2.53 -2.25 18.38
C PHE A 39 1.71 -1.09 18.99
N THR A 40 1.19 -1.23 20.21
CA THR A 40 0.47 -0.15 20.91
C THR A 40 1.36 1.07 21.13
N GLU A 41 2.60 0.85 21.54
CA GLU A 41 3.58 1.94 21.70
C GLU A 41 3.93 2.60 20.36
N TYR A 42 4.02 1.82 19.28
CA TYR A 42 4.23 2.36 17.94
C TYR A 42 3.05 3.23 17.47
N LEU A 43 1.81 2.76 17.69
CA LEU A 43 0.60 3.52 17.37
C LEU A 43 0.54 4.84 18.14
N ARG A 44 0.82 4.80 19.45
CA ARG A 44 0.90 6.01 20.28
C ARG A 44 2.00 6.97 19.81
N ALA A 45 3.16 6.44 19.42
CA ALA A 45 4.22 7.25 18.86
C ALA A 45 3.79 7.97 17.58
N LYS A 46 3.02 7.33 16.70
CA LYS A 46 2.43 7.97 15.52
C LYS A 46 1.40 9.04 15.88
N GLN A 47 0.57 8.80 16.89
CA GLN A 47 -0.40 9.76 17.42
C GLN A 47 0.26 11.06 17.87
N LEU A 48 1.49 11.01 18.39
CA LEU A 48 2.21 12.20 18.86
C LEU A 48 2.43 13.25 17.75
N LEU A 49 2.31 12.91 16.48
CA LEU A 49 2.36 13.90 15.38
C LEU A 49 1.23 14.94 15.47
N SER A 50 0.06 14.53 15.93
CA SER A 50 -1.13 15.39 16.02
C SER A 50 -1.57 15.68 17.46
N TYR A 51 -1.10 14.91 18.45
CA TYR A 51 -1.60 14.97 19.83
C TYR A 51 -1.46 16.33 20.50
N GLY A 52 -0.41 17.08 20.14
CA GLY A 52 -0.18 18.41 20.68
C GLY A 52 -0.68 19.59 19.83
N MET A 53 -1.41 19.30 18.75
CA MET A 53 -2.01 20.36 17.92
C MET A 53 -3.05 21.14 18.72
N LYS A 54 -3.01 22.48 18.61
CA LYS A 54 -3.95 23.37 19.30
C LYS A 54 -5.19 23.66 18.45
N ASP A 55 -4.98 23.77 17.15
CA ASP A 55 -5.98 23.94 16.10
C ASP A 55 -5.50 23.26 14.82
N GLY A 56 -6.29 23.26 13.79
CA GLY A 56 -5.92 22.70 12.50
C GLY A 56 -6.80 21.53 12.05
N VAL A 57 -6.28 20.74 11.12
CA VAL A 57 -7.03 19.60 10.53
C VAL A 57 -6.17 18.35 10.54
N ILE A 58 -6.76 17.26 11.00
CA ILE A 58 -6.27 15.89 10.81
C ILE A 58 -7.01 15.29 9.63
N VAL A 59 -6.27 14.81 8.63
CA VAL A 59 -6.80 14.00 7.54
C VAL A 59 -6.48 12.55 7.84
N SER A 60 -7.51 11.70 7.95
CA SER A 60 -7.31 10.33 8.42
C SER A 60 -8.13 9.31 7.63
N ASN A 61 -7.56 8.12 7.43
CA ASN A 61 -8.24 7.02 6.77
C ASN A 61 -9.28 6.39 7.73
N ALA A 62 -10.56 6.49 7.38
CA ALA A 62 -11.65 5.90 8.16
C ALA A 62 -11.62 4.37 8.14
N ASP A 63 -11.15 3.78 7.04
CA ASP A 63 -11.17 2.34 6.81
C ASP A 63 -10.05 1.60 7.56
N ASP A 64 -8.99 2.30 7.95
CA ASP A 64 -7.93 1.76 8.78
C ASP A 64 -8.25 2.02 10.26
N PRO A 65 -8.57 0.99 11.09
CA PRO A 65 -8.95 1.18 12.49
C PRO A 65 -7.96 1.98 13.32
N ARG A 66 -6.69 1.90 12.95
CA ARG A 66 -5.58 2.50 13.68
C ARG A 66 -5.47 3.99 13.44
N THR A 67 -5.57 4.40 12.18
CA THR A 67 -5.59 5.82 11.81
C THR A 67 -6.91 6.47 12.22
N ALA A 68 -8.02 5.74 12.06
CA ALA A 68 -9.33 6.20 12.52
C ALA A 68 -9.37 6.44 14.04
N TRP A 69 -8.74 5.57 14.84
CA TRP A 69 -8.60 5.77 16.27
C TRP A 69 -7.80 7.03 16.58
N ILE A 70 -6.64 7.26 15.93
CA ILE A 70 -5.86 8.48 16.10
C ILE A 70 -6.69 9.72 15.78
N GLY A 71 -7.43 9.72 14.68
CA GLY A 71 -8.29 10.83 14.30
C GLY A 71 -9.43 11.09 15.30
N SER A 72 -9.99 10.00 15.89
CA SER A 72 -11.05 10.09 16.89
C SER A 72 -10.58 10.62 18.23
N GLU A 73 -9.29 10.43 18.57
CA GLU A 73 -8.64 10.89 19.80
C GLU A 73 -8.10 12.35 19.67
N LYS A 74 -8.72 13.16 18.82
CA LYS A 74 -8.35 14.55 18.63
C LYS A 74 -8.47 15.37 19.90
N GLN A 75 -7.66 16.40 20.00
CA GLN A 75 -7.68 17.35 21.11
C GLN A 75 -8.02 18.76 20.63
N ASN A 76 -8.50 19.59 21.54
CA ASN A 76 -8.78 21.01 21.34
C ASN A 76 -9.72 21.28 20.13
N ASP A 77 -9.48 22.39 19.43
CA ASP A 77 -10.25 22.84 18.28
C ASP A 77 -9.77 22.23 16.94
N VAL A 78 -9.18 21.04 16.99
CA VAL A 78 -8.72 20.32 15.80
C VAL A 78 -9.91 19.68 15.08
N HIS A 79 -10.06 19.96 13.80
CA HIS A 79 -11.02 19.28 12.93
C HIS A 79 -10.45 17.98 12.42
N VAL A 80 -11.34 17.01 12.06
CA VAL A 80 -10.94 15.76 11.42
C VAL A 80 -11.73 15.59 10.14
N ASN A 81 -11.03 15.42 9.03
CA ASN A 81 -11.61 15.01 7.76
C ASN A 81 -11.23 13.55 7.50
N PHE A 82 -12.19 12.65 7.64
CA PHE A 82 -12.02 11.25 7.33
C PHE A 82 -12.23 10.99 5.84
N TYR A 83 -11.44 10.09 5.26
CA TYR A 83 -11.67 9.58 3.91
C TYR A 83 -11.77 8.06 3.92
N GLY A 84 -12.46 7.49 2.93
CA GLY A 84 -12.66 6.04 2.85
C GLY A 84 -13.34 5.60 1.55
N ILE A 85 -13.59 4.30 1.45
CA ILE A 85 -14.17 3.63 0.29
C ILE A 85 -15.60 3.18 0.64
N GLU A 86 -16.54 3.38 -0.29
CA GLU A 86 -17.94 2.94 -0.19
C GLU A 86 -18.36 2.08 -1.41
N ILE A 87 -17.41 1.31 -1.96
CA ILE A 87 -17.66 0.40 -3.07
C ILE A 87 -17.32 -1.03 -2.69
N SER A 88 -17.98 -2.01 -3.32
CA SER A 88 -17.77 -3.44 -3.05
C SER A 88 -16.78 -4.13 -3.99
N GLN A 89 -16.38 -3.45 -5.07
CA GLN A 89 -15.50 -4.01 -6.10
C GLN A 89 -14.05 -4.26 -5.61
N ILE A 90 -13.66 -3.59 -4.51
CA ILE A 90 -12.37 -3.76 -3.85
C ILE A 90 -12.62 -4.51 -2.55
N SER A 91 -12.91 -5.80 -2.62
CA SER A 91 -13.04 -6.65 -1.44
C SER A 91 -11.81 -7.53 -1.30
N ASP A 92 -11.31 -7.67 -0.08
CA ASP A 92 -10.20 -8.56 0.20
C ASP A 92 -10.69 -10.01 0.37
N PHE A 93 -9.86 -10.96 -0.08
CA PHE A 93 -10.14 -12.39 0.05
C PHE A 93 -9.74 -12.95 1.40
N ASP A 94 -8.82 -12.31 2.12
CA ASP A 94 -8.34 -12.71 3.43
C ASP A 94 -8.82 -11.77 4.53
N LYS A 95 -9.46 -12.37 5.52
CA LYS A 95 -9.90 -11.68 6.71
C LYS A 95 -8.73 -11.55 7.69
N ALA A 96 -8.08 -10.40 7.72
CA ALA A 96 -7.10 -10.12 8.74
C ALA A 96 -7.81 -9.94 10.11
N GLU A 97 -7.39 -10.68 11.12
CA GLU A 97 -7.79 -10.38 12.49
C GLU A 97 -7.11 -9.10 12.97
N VAL A 98 -7.90 -8.11 13.28
CA VAL A 98 -7.41 -6.81 13.76
C VAL A 98 -7.88 -6.55 15.17
N VAL A 99 -6.94 -6.24 16.03
CA VAL A 99 -7.22 -5.90 17.43
C VAL A 99 -7.71 -4.45 17.52
N CYS A 100 -8.80 -4.25 18.26
CA CYS A 100 -9.33 -2.93 18.53
C CYS A 100 -8.29 -2.06 19.27
N PRO A 101 -7.92 -0.89 18.72
CA PRO A 101 -6.95 -0.02 19.36
C PRO A 101 -7.44 0.57 20.69
N ASN A 102 -8.75 0.53 20.95
CA ASN A 102 -9.37 1.08 22.14
C ASN A 102 -9.40 0.08 23.33
N CYS A 103 -9.80 -1.18 23.10
CA CYS A 103 -10.00 -2.15 24.20
C CYS A 103 -9.18 -3.44 24.05
N GLY A 104 -8.57 -3.71 22.94
CA GLY A 104 -7.77 -4.92 22.72
C GLY A 104 -8.54 -6.15 22.24
N GLU A 105 -9.86 -6.10 22.13
CA GLU A 105 -10.67 -7.19 21.55
C GLU A 105 -10.53 -7.21 20.01
N ILE A 106 -10.85 -8.35 19.41
CA ILE A 106 -10.84 -8.47 17.93
C ILE A 106 -12.01 -7.67 17.37
N LEU A 107 -11.77 -6.93 16.30
CA LEU A 107 -12.78 -6.16 15.58
C LEU A 107 -13.69 -7.07 14.74
N ASP A 108 -14.98 -6.77 14.74
CA ASP A 108 -15.95 -7.35 13.82
C ASP A 108 -15.99 -6.54 12.52
N TYR A 109 -15.81 -7.22 11.38
CA TYR A 109 -15.89 -6.59 10.06
C TYR A 109 -17.15 -7.03 9.32
N SER A 110 -17.94 -6.07 8.90
CA SER A 110 -19.04 -6.31 7.94
C SER A 110 -18.56 -6.34 6.50
N GLN A 111 -17.46 -5.65 6.19
CA GLN A 111 -16.83 -5.62 4.88
C GLN A 111 -15.33 -5.37 5.04
N TYR A 112 -14.51 -6.12 4.28
CA TYR A 112 -13.09 -5.86 4.11
C TYR A 112 -12.85 -5.17 2.76
N TYR A 113 -11.89 -4.25 2.72
CA TYR A 113 -11.39 -3.65 1.49
C TYR A 113 -9.99 -4.20 1.18
N LEU A 114 -8.95 -3.41 1.39
CA LEU A 114 -7.57 -3.85 1.18
C LEU A 114 -6.92 -4.18 2.53
N ASN A 115 -6.48 -5.41 2.73
CA ASN A 115 -5.86 -5.94 3.95
C ASN A 115 -6.78 -5.76 5.18
N HIS A 116 -6.28 -5.04 6.20
CA HIS A 116 -6.97 -4.77 7.46
C HIS A 116 -7.96 -3.58 7.41
N ARG A 117 -8.20 -3.02 6.24
CA ARG A 117 -9.11 -1.89 6.05
C ARG A 117 -10.52 -2.38 5.78
N GLY A 118 -11.51 -1.60 6.17
CA GLY A 118 -12.89 -1.98 5.90
C GLY A 118 -13.92 -1.27 6.76
N VAL A 119 -15.11 -1.86 6.83
CA VAL A 119 -16.22 -1.43 7.70
C VAL A 119 -16.21 -2.32 8.94
N TYR A 120 -15.80 -1.76 10.04
CA TYR A 120 -15.58 -2.48 11.30
C TYR A 120 -16.35 -1.86 12.48
N SER A 121 -16.56 -2.70 13.52
CA SER A 121 -17.11 -2.30 14.79
C SER A 121 -16.49 -3.15 15.93
N CYS A 122 -16.68 -2.68 17.16
CA CYS A 122 -16.25 -3.36 18.37
C CYS A 122 -17.31 -3.30 19.47
N SER A 123 -17.38 -4.31 20.32
CA SER A 123 -18.25 -4.38 21.48
C SER A 123 -18.08 -3.21 22.47
N CYS A 124 -16.89 -2.58 22.50
CA CYS A 124 -16.61 -1.39 23.31
C CYS A 124 -17.21 -0.08 22.74
N GLY A 125 -17.89 -0.14 21.60
CA GLY A 125 -18.46 1.03 20.90
C GLY A 125 -17.54 1.70 19.88
N PHE A 126 -16.27 1.30 19.81
CA PHE A 126 -15.39 1.77 18.72
C PHE A 126 -15.86 1.21 17.39
N LYS A 127 -15.96 2.07 16.39
CA LYS A 127 -16.40 1.69 15.04
C LYS A 127 -15.78 2.61 13.99
N ARG A 128 -15.82 2.16 12.75
CA ARG A 128 -15.43 2.98 11.61
C ARG A 128 -16.18 4.32 11.65
N PRO A 129 -15.47 5.46 11.67
CA PRO A 129 -16.11 6.75 11.51
C PRO A 129 -16.69 6.88 10.10
N GLU A 130 -17.73 7.68 9.95
CA GLU A 130 -18.29 8.00 8.66
C GLU A 130 -17.28 8.84 7.86
N PRO A 131 -16.82 8.41 6.66
CA PRO A 131 -15.89 9.21 5.88
C PRO A 131 -16.53 10.50 5.37
N ASN A 132 -15.80 11.60 5.48
CA ASN A 132 -16.16 12.88 4.90
C ASN A 132 -16.00 12.88 3.37
N VAL A 133 -14.94 12.22 2.88
CA VAL A 133 -14.65 12.06 1.45
C VAL A 133 -14.68 10.58 1.10
N LYS A 134 -15.46 10.21 0.11
CA LYS A 134 -15.77 8.82 -0.22
C LYS A 134 -15.53 8.52 -1.68
N LEU A 135 -14.88 7.40 -1.98
CA LEU A 135 -15.02 6.76 -3.28
C LEU A 135 -16.37 6.04 -3.31
N VAL A 136 -17.33 6.54 -4.10
CA VAL A 136 -18.71 6.03 -4.12
C VAL A 136 -19.01 5.17 -5.34
N ASP A 137 -18.20 5.28 -6.41
CA ASP A 137 -18.27 4.43 -7.59
C ASP A 137 -16.92 4.36 -8.29
N ALA A 138 -16.64 3.25 -8.97
CA ALA A 138 -15.42 3.07 -9.73
C ALA A 138 -15.61 2.09 -10.90
N GLU A 139 -14.98 2.41 -12.04
CA GLU A 139 -14.78 1.50 -13.15
C GLU A 139 -13.30 1.20 -13.31
N PHE A 140 -12.91 -0.07 -13.14
CA PHE A 140 -11.53 -0.53 -13.25
C PHE A 140 -11.28 -1.21 -14.59
N LYS A 141 -10.52 -0.55 -15.47
CA LYS A 141 -10.00 -1.13 -16.70
C LYS A 141 -8.51 -1.42 -16.56
N PRO A 142 -7.93 -2.28 -17.40
CA PRO A 142 -6.51 -2.64 -17.30
C PRO A 142 -5.54 -1.44 -17.39
N ASP A 143 -5.86 -0.41 -18.13
CA ASP A 143 -5.00 0.73 -18.42
C ASP A 143 -5.47 2.05 -17.80
N SER A 144 -6.74 2.13 -17.40
CA SER A 144 -7.33 3.36 -16.88
C SER A 144 -8.48 3.07 -15.92
N TRP A 145 -8.61 3.91 -14.90
CA TRP A 145 -9.70 3.83 -13.94
C TRP A 145 -10.53 5.12 -13.95
N LYS A 146 -11.85 4.96 -13.84
CA LYS A 146 -12.75 6.06 -13.57
C LYS A 146 -13.17 5.99 -12.11
N LEU A 147 -12.94 7.06 -11.34
CA LEU A 147 -13.25 7.13 -9.92
C LEU A 147 -14.26 8.25 -9.67
N VAL A 148 -15.35 7.95 -8.97
CA VAL A 148 -16.34 8.94 -8.54
C VAL A 148 -16.18 9.18 -7.05
N ILE A 149 -15.78 10.40 -6.68
CA ILE A 149 -15.44 10.78 -5.31
C ILE A 149 -16.38 11.91 -4.88
N LYS A 150 -17.09 11.69 -3.76
CA LYS A 150 -18.02 12.67 -3.19
C LYS A 150 -17.75 12.91 -1.74
N GLY A 151 -18.15 14.09 -1.26
CA GLY A 151 -18.10 14.37 0.17
C GLY A 151 -18.05 15.84 0.52
N GLU A 152 -17.70 16.09 1.77
CA GLU A 152 -17.58 17.42 2.32
C GLU A 152 -16.39 17.49 3.27
N VAL A 153 -15.50 18.47 3.10
CA VAL A 153 -14.33 18.65 3.95
C VAL A 153 -14.35 20.00 4.65
N TYR A 154 -13.96 20.05 5.91
CA TYR A 154 -13.64 21.31 6.56
C TYR A 154 -12.33 21.87 6.02
N ASN A 155 -12.38 23.10 5.45
CA ASN A 155 -11.19 23.80 4.98
C ASN A 155 -10.69 24.77 6.05
N TYR A 156 -9.43 24.61 6.42
CA TYR A 156 -8.78 25.37 7.49
C TYR A 156 -8.71 26.87 7.20
N HIS A 157 -8.30 27.25 5.99
CA HIS A 157 -8.11 28.65 5.64
C HIS A 157 -9.42 29.40 5.40
N ALA A 158 -10.42 28.73 4.85
CA ALA A 158 -11.75 29.31 4.63
C ALA A 158 -12.66 29.23 5.86
N ALA A 159 -12.27 28.44 6.88
CA ALA A 159 -13.03 28.16 8.11
C ALA A 159 -14.48 27.73 7.82
N LYS A 160 -14.68 26.89 6.80
CA LYS A 160 -15.97 26.37 6.38
C LYS A 160 -15.86 25.01 5.70
N ASN A 161 -16.97 24.34 5.57
CA ASN A 161 -17.06 23.11 4.79
C ASN A 161 -17.11 23.40 3.30
N ILE A 162 -16.46 22.53 2.53
CA ILE A 162 -16.40 22.56 1.05
C ILE A 162 -16.93 21.23 0.53
N GLU A 163 -17.96 21.29 -0.29
CA GLU A 163 -18.48 20.12 -1.02
C GLU A 163 -17.53 19.69 -2.13
N LEU A 164 -17.47 18.40 -2.38
CA LEU A 164 -16.69 17.75 -3.45
C LEU A 164 -17.58 16.78 -4.21
N ASP A 165 -17.65 16.94 -5.53
CA ASP A 165 -18.26 15.99 -6.47
C ASP A 165 -17.33 15.84 -7.68
N LEU A 166 -16.48 14.80 -7.65
CA LEU A 166 -15.38 14.61 -8.58
C LEU A 166 -15.59 13.34 -9.40
N GLU A 167 -15.35 13.44 -10.68
CA GLU A 167 -15.22 12.32 -11.58
C GLU A 167 -13.83 12.36 -12.20
N LEU A 168 -12.97 11.41 -11.82
CA LEU A 168 -11.56 11.38 -12.18
C LEU A 168 -11.28 10.23 -13.14
N ASN A 169 -10.52 10.51 -14.21
CA ASN A 169 -9.92 9.48 -15.04
C ASN A 169 -8.43 9.41 -14.68
N VAL A 170 -7.98 8.25 -14.23
CA VAL A 170 -6.61 8.04 -13.77
C VAL A 170 -6.02 6.81 -14.44
N PRO A 171 -4.69 6.73 -14.62
CA PRO A 171 -4.06 5.49 -15.05
C PRO A 171 -4.30 4.38 -14.02
N ALA A 172 -4.25 3.13 -14.43
CA ALA A 172 -4.32 1.97 -13.54
C ALA A 172 -3.00 1.85 -12.74
N PHE A 173 -2.94 2.47 -11.58
CA PHE A 173 -1.72 2.70 -10.79
C PHE A 173 -1.64 1.91 -9.47
N GLY A 174 -2.42 0.83 -9.38
CA GLY A 174 -2.46 -0.08 -8.22
C GLY A 174 -3.46 0.36 -7.14
N PHE A 175 -4.16 -0.61 -6.57
CA PHE A 175 -5.29 -0.36 -5.66
C PHE A 175 -4.93 0.46 -4.41
N HIS A 176 -3.71 0.35 -3.88
CA HIS A 176 -3.27 1.16 -2.75
C HIS A 176 -3.27 2.66 -3.07
N ASN A 177 -3.08 3.04 -4.34
CA ASN A 177 -3.10 4.45 -4.76
C ASN A 177 -4.50 5.07 -4.74
N ILE A 178 -5.56 4.28 -4.66
CA ILE A 178 -6.91 4.80 -4.40
C ILE A 178 -6.94 5.52 -3.05
N TYR A 179 -6.39 4.90 -2.00
CA TYR A 179 -6.29 5.57 -0.69
C TYR A 179 -5.35 6.77 -0.71
N ASN A 180 -4.25 6.71 -1.47
CA ASN A 180 -3.37 7.86 -1.65
C ASN A 180 -4.06 9.01 -2.38
N THR A 181 -4.88 8.70 -3.38
CA THR A 181 -5.73 9.69 -4.10
C THR A 181 -6.72 10.35 -3.16
N LEU A 182 -7.47 9.55 -2.39
CA LEU A 182 -8.43 10.07 -1.41
C LEU A 182 -7.73 10.93 -0.35
N ALA A 183 -6.60 10.49 0.19
CA ALA A 183 -5.79 11.25 1.14
C ALA A 183 -5.33 12.58 0.56
N SER A 184 -4.83 12.59 -0.69
CA SER A 184 -4.33 13.77 -1.38
C SER A 184 -5.43 14.78 -1.66
N ILE A 185 -6.58 14.33 -2.15
CA ILE A 185 -7.75 15.17 -2.40
C ILE A 185 -8.25 15.78 -1.09
N THR A 186 -8.42 14.95 -0.06
CA THR A 186 -8.89 15.42 1.25
C THR A 186 -7.91 16.42 1.85
N ALA A 187 -6.60 16.15 1.81
CA ALA A 187 -5.58 17.06 2.32
C ALA A 187 -5.54 18.38 1.54
N TYR A 188 -5.52 18.31 0.20
CA TYR A 188 -5.53 19.51 -0.64
C TYR A 188 -6.76 20.37 -0.35
N SER A 189 -7.94 19.76 -0.29
CA SER A 189 -9.21 20.45 -0.03
C SER A 189 -9.28 21.02 1.39
N SER A 190 -8.61 20.37 2.36
CA SER A 190 -8.54 20.87 3.75
C SER A 190 -7.65 22.08 3.93
N PHE A 191 -6.61 22.25 3.09
CA PHE A 191 -5.56 23.26 3.32
C PHE A 191 -5.37 24.28 2.20
N THR A 192 -6.01 24.14 1.04
CA THR A 192 -5.88 25.15 -0.01
C THR A 192 -6.52 26.46 0.41
N PRO A 193 -5.82 27.60 0.27
CA PRO A 193 -6.42 28.92 0.53
C PRO A 193 -7.37 29.35 -0.60
N LYS A 194 -7.31 28.70 -1.77
CA LYS A 194 -8.13 28.99 -2.96
C LYS A 194 -9.21 27.95 -3.09
N VAL A 195 -10.34 28.19 -2.42
CA VAL A 195 -11.46 27.25 -2.42
C VAL A 195 -12.36 27.37 -3.66
N GLU A 196 -12.30 28.52 -4.35
CA GLU A 196 -12.97 28.70 -5.63
C GLU A 196 -12.30 27.82 -6.69
N ASN A 197 -13.05 27.04 -7.42
CA ASN A 197 -12.54 26.13 -8.44
C ASN A 197 -11.70 24.95 -7.93
N ILE A 198 -11.89 24.51 -6.69
CA ILE A 198 -11.16 23.39 -6.10
C ILE A 198 -11.29 22.12 -6.96
N GLU A 199 -12.51 21.76 -7.37
CA GLU A 199 -12.78 20.61 -8.22
C GLU A 199 -12.10 20.73 -9.59
N LYS A 200 -12.17 21.91 -10.22
CA LYS A 200 -11.48 22.16 -11.48
C LYS A 200 -9.97 21.98 -11.35
N THR A 201 -9.41 22.42 -10.23
CA THR A 201 -7.95 22.26 -9.99
C THR A 201 -7.59 20.80 -9.80
N ILE A 202 -8.38 20.04 -9.03
CA ILE A 202 -8.18 18.62 -8.80
C ILE A 202 -8.31 17.86 -10.13
N ASN A 203 -9.39 18.07 -10.88
CA ASN A 203 -9.60 17.42 -12.18
C ASN A 203 -8.44 17.70 -13.14
N ASN A 204 -7.98 18.95 -13.23
CA ASN A 204 -6.86 19.30 -14.11
C ASN A 204 -5.53 18.58 -13.71
N VAL A 205 -5.30 18.35 -12.43
CA VAL A 205 -4.13 17.58 -11.97
C VAL A 205 -4.26 16.11 -12.39
N PHE A 206 -5.41 15.50 -12.17
CA PHE A 206 -5.62 14.09 -12.46
C PHE A 206 -5.75 13.80 -13.95
N ASP A 207 -6.34 14.71 -14.75
CA ASP A 207 -6.41 14.59 -16.22
C ASP A 207 -5.01 14.63 -16.88
N ASN A 208 -4.03 15.21 -16.19
CA ASN A 208 -2.63 15.26 -16.64
C ASN A 208 -1.72 14.30 -15.86
N LEU A 209 -2.29 13.42 -15.02
CA LEU A 209 -1.52 12.43 -14.28
C LEU A 209 -1.05 11.33 -15.21
N ASP A 210 0.24 11.06 -15.18
CA ASP A 210 0.85 9.92 -15.85
C ASP A 210 1.64 9.04 -14.87
N MET A 211 2.11 7.88 -15.34
CA MET A 211 2.84 6.94 -14.49
C MET A 211 4.19 7.49 -13.97
N SER A 212 4.68 8.61 -14.50
CA SER A 212 5.94 9.23 -14.03
C SER A 212 5.81 9.85 -12.63
N PHE A 213 4.59 10.11 -12.16
CA PHE A 213 4.34 10.55 -10.79
C PHE A 213 4.47 9.43 -9.75
N ILE A 214 4.44 8.18 -10.18
CA ILE A 214 4.61 7.04 -9.27
C ILE A 214 6.10 6.90 -8.96
N PRO A 215 6.48 6.83 -7.66
CA PRO A 215 7.87 6.62 -7.30
C PRO A 215 8.46 5.36 -7.96
N PRO A 216 9.71 5.41 -8.42
CA PRO A 216 10.36 4.26 -9.06
C PRO A 216 10.26 2.99 -8.21
N GLY A 217 10.11 1.83 -8.86
CA GLY A 217 10.07 0.52 -8.21
C GLY A 217 8.77 0.17 -7.52
N ARG A 218 7.77 1.04 -7.51
CA ARG A 218 6.42 0.67 -7.08
C ARG A 218 5.80 -0.28 -8.09
N PHE A 219 4.93 -1.17 -7.59
CA PHE A 219 4.33 -2.18 -8.45
C PHE A 219 3.41 -1.57 -9.49
N GLU A 220 3.63 -1.94 -10.72
CA GLU A 220 2.82 -1.57 -11.89
C GLU A 220 2.63 -2.78 -12.80
N VAL A 221 1.61 -2.76 -13.63
CA VAL A 221 1.43 -3.75 -14.71
C VAL A 221 1.61 -3.04 -16.04
N ILE A 222 2.57 -3.51 -16.81
CA ILE A 222 2.93 -2.93 -18.11
C ILE A 222 2.77 -3.95 -19.23
N ARG A 223 2.54 -3.47 -20.44
CA ARG A 223 2.47 -4.29 -21.64
C ARG A 223 3.84 -4.41 -22.29
N VAL A 224 4.32 -5.64 -22.50
CA VAL A 224 5.57 -5.93 -23.20
C VAL A 224 5.28 -6.91 -24.32
N GLY A 225 5.13 -6.41 -25.55
CA GLY A 225 4.61 -7.19 -26.65
C GLY A 225 3.16 -7.64 -26.38
N ASP A 226 2.93 -8.96 -26.37
CA ASP A 226 1.62 -9.56 -26.02
C ASP A 226 1.50 -9.95 -24.54
N LYS A 227 2.53 -9.64 -23.71
CA LYS A 227 2.59 -10.03 -22.30
C LYS A 227 2.09 -8.92 -21.36
N ASN A 228 1.38 -9.31 -20.31
CA ASN A 228 1.12 -8.47 -19.13
C ASN A 228 2.22 -8.73 -18.10
N VAL A 229 3.02 -7.73 -17.79
CA VAL A 229 4.14 -7.87 -16.86
C VAL A 229 3.90 -6.99 -15.63
N GLY A 230 3.52 -7.61 -14.53
CA GLY A 230 3.50 -6.98 -13.21
C GLY A 230 4.90 -6.93 -12.65
N ILE A 231 5.40 -5.74 -12.32
CA ILE A 231 6.76 -5.56 -11.80
C ILE A 231 6.80 -4.54 -10.68
N GLY A 232 7.51 -4.84 -9.61
CA GLY A 232 7.79 -3.90 -8.52
C GLY A 232 7.96 -4.54 -7.17
N GLN A 233 8.25 -3.69 -6.21
CA GLN A 233 8.58 -4.06 -4.85
C GLN A 233 7.38 -4.64 -4.10
N GLY A 234 7.63 -5.70 -3.33
CA GLY A 234 6.69 -6.29 -2.40
C GLY A 234 7.41 -6.58 -1.08
N ASP A 235 7.76 -5.53 -0.31
CA ASP A 235 8.65 -5.61 0.86
C ASP A 235 8.12 -6.44 2.02
N ASN A 236 6.82 -6.71 2.03
CA ASN A 236 6.14 -7.44 3.10
C ASN A 236 4.89 -8.11 2.55
N GLY A 237 4.28 -8.97 3.36
CA GLY A 237 3.09 -9.73 2.98
C GLY A 237 1.94 -8.86 2.49
N ASP A 238 1.67 -7.75 3.17
CA ASP A 238 0.59 -6.81 2.80
C ASP A 238 0.85 -6.17 1.43
N ALA A 239 2.08 -5.73 1.17
CA ALA A 239 2.44 -5.13 -0.11
C ALA A 239 2.34 -6.14 -1.25
N LEU A 240 2.91 -7.35 -1.07
CA LEU A 240 2.85 -8.40 -2.09
C LEU A 240 1.42 -8.82 -2.39
N LYS A 241 0.56 -8.90 -1.36
CA LYS A 241 -0.85 -9.24 -1.50
C LYS A 241 -1.61 -8.21 -2.35
N ILE A 242 -1.41 -6.92 -2.10
CA ILE A 242 -2.05 -5.85 -2.90
C ILE A 242 -1.55 -5.89 -4.35
N ASN A 243 -0.25 -6.13 -4.56
CA ASN A 243 0.33 -6.31 -5.89
C ASN A 243 -0.31 -7.50 -6.62
N ALA A 244 -0.48 -8.61 -5.92
CA ALA A 244 -1.12 -9.82 -6.45
C ALA A 244 -2.59 -9.58 -6.81
N LEU A 245 -3.35 -8.88 -5.96
CA LEU A 245 -4.73 -8.49 -6.25
C LEU A 245 -4.82 -7.64 -7.52
N PHE A 246 -3.90 -6.69 -7.67
CA PHE A 246 -3.83 -5.85 -8.86
C PHE A 246 -3.47 -6.69 -10.10
N MET A 247 -2.47 -7.58 -10.00
CA MET A 247 -2.11 -8.48 -11.10
C MET A 247 -3.27 -9.40 -11.50
N LYS A 248 -4.09 -9.87 -10.55
CA LYS A 248 -5.25 -10.74 -10.84
C LYS A 248 -6.24 -10.11 -11.81
N SER A 249 -6.38 -8.79 -11.84
CA SER A 249 -7.28 -8.10 -12.79
C SER A 249 -6.82 -8.19 -14.24
N TYR A 250 -5.59 -8.61 -14.50
CA TYR A 250 -5.01 -8.80 -15.84
C TYR A 250 -4.92 -10.27 -16.26
N LEU A 251 -5.21 -11.24 -15.38
CA LEU A 251 -5.03 -12.65 -15.67
C LEU A 251 -6.10 -13.16 -16.62
N ASP A 252 -5.71 -13.47 -17.85
CA ASP A 252 -6.51 -14.13 -18.88
C ASP A 252 -5.96 -15.49 -19.28
N SER A 253 -4.82 -15.90 -18.73
CA SER A 253 -4.07 -17.11 -19.01
C SER A 253 -3.16 -17.47 -17.83
N PRO A 254 -2.47 -18.63 -17.86
CA PRO A 254 -1.57 -19.03 -16.79
C PRO A 254 -0.49 -18.00 -16.45
N LEU A 255 -0.13 -17.94 -15.16
CA LEU A 255 0.82 -17.01 -14.57
C LEU A 255 2.18 -17.67 -14.36
N GLU A 256 3.25 -16.97 -14.75
CA GLU A 256 4.60 -17.19 -14.25
C GLU A 256 4.90 -16.19 -13.13
N PHE A 257 5.40 -16.68 -11.98
CA PHE A 257 5.79 -15.84 -10.86
C PHE A 257 7.30 -15.82 -10.68
N ILE A 258 7.93 -14.68 -10.89
CA ILE A 258 9.35 -14.45 -10.66
C ILE A 258 9.49 -13.78 -9.30
N TYR A 259 9.98 -14.54 -8.33
CA TYR A 259 10.02 -14.17 -6.93
C TYR A 259 11.44 -13.88 -6.45
N THR A 260 11.64 -12.75 -5.77
CA THR A 260 12.88 -12.42 -5.09
C THR A 260 12.66 -12.52 -3.58
N THR A 261 13.44 -13.39 -2.90
CA THR A 261 13.16 -13.77 -1.52
C THR A 261 13.52 -12.68 -0.51
N PRO A 262 12.96 -12.71 0.70
CA PRO A 262 13.52 -12.01 1.85
C PRO A 262 14.88 -12.60 2.27
N ASP A 263 15.53 -11.90 3.19
CA ASP A 263 16.83 -12.27 3.73
C ASP A 263 16.75 -13.08 5.05
N VAL A 264 17.89 -13.20 5.72
CA VAL A 264 18.00 -13.82 7.04
C VAL A 264 17.18 -13.01 8.06
N ASP A 265 16.57 -13.70 9.01
CA ASP A 265 15.71 -13.14 10.07
C ASP A 265 14.39 -12.50 9.55
N GLU A 266 13.96 -12.85 8.35
CA GLU A 266 12.72 -12.36 7.71
C GLU A 266 11.76 -13.52 7.37
N GLU A 267 11.78 -14.62 8.16
CA GLU A 267 10.94 -15.80 7.94
C GLU A 267 9.44 -15.50 7.94
N ASP A 268 8.99 -14.55 8.75
CA ASP A 268 7.59 -14.13 8.79
C ASP A 268 7.16 -13.50 7.46
N ILE A 269 8.03 -12.67 6.87
CA ILE A 269 7.79 -12.08 5.54
C ILE A 269 7.72 -13.19 4.48
N PHE A 270 8.64 -14.16 4.53
CA PHE A 270 8.60 -15.30 3.60
C PHE A 270 7.31 -16.09 3.71
N ASN A 271 6.84 -16.38 4.92
CA ASN A 271 5.61 -17.14 5.14
C ASN A 271 4.39 -16.42 4.56
N ASP A 272 4.30 -15.11 4.76
CA ASP A 272 3.24 -14.27 4.18
C ASP A 272 3.32 -14.26 2.66
N HIS A 273 4.52 -14.06 2.09
CA HIS A 273 4.74 -14.11 0.65
C HIS A 273 4.38 -15.47 0.04
N PHE A 274 4.77 -16.55 0.70
CA PHE A 274 4.47 -17.90 0.22
C PHE A 274 2.95 -18.18 0.18
N ASN A 275 2.20 -17.67 1.17
CA ASN A 275 0.74 -17.74 1.13
C ASN A 275 0.14 -16.93 -0.03
N VAL A 276 0.69 -15.76 -0.33
CA VAL A 276 0.27 -14.98 -1.51
C VAL A 276 0.57 -15.73 -2.80
N ILE A 277 1.77 -16.28 -2.96
CA ILE A 277 2.16 -17.06 -4.14
C ILE A 277 1.21 -18.22 -4.33
N LYS A 278 0.89 -19.00 -3.27
CA LYS A 278 -0.10 -20.08 -3.33
C LYS A 278 -1.49 -19.58 -3.78
N SER A 279 -1.93 -18.44 -3.28
CA SER A 279 -3.22 -17.86 -3.65
C SER A 279 -3.31 -17.42 -5.12
N MET A 280 -2.17 -17.10 -5.72
CA MET A 280 -2.06 -16.77 -7.15
C MET A 280 -2.05 -18.00 -8.05
N ASN A 281 -1.74 -19.17 -7.50
CA ASN A 281 -1.67 -20.46 -8.19
C ASN A 281 -0.89 -20.39 -9.53
N PRO A 282 0.37 -19.94 -9.52
CA PRO A 282 1.17 -19.84 -10.74
C PRO A 282 1.45 -21.23 -11.32
N GLU A 283 1.50 -21.32 -12.65
CA GLU A 283 1.91 -22.55 -13.33
C GLU A 283 3.44 -22.77 -13.26
N HIS A 284 4.19 -21.67 -13.18
CA HIS A 284 5.65 -21.70 -13.06
C HIS A 284 6.13 -20.66 -12.02
N VAL A 285 7.11 -21.05 -11.21
CA VAL A 285 7.73 -20.16 -10.21
C VAL A 285 9.23 -20.11 -10.44
N ILE A 286 9.77 -18.91 -10.56
CA ILE A 286 11.21 -18.68 -10.62
C ILE A 286 11.62 -17.96 -9.34
N VAL A 287 12.68 -18.44 -8.68
CA VAL A 287 13.14 -17.90 -7.41
C VAL A 287 14.57 -17.37 -7.55
N LEU A 288 14.79 -16.17 -7.06
CA LEU A 288 16.13 -15.59 -6.85
C LEU A 288 16.31 -15.27 -5.35
N PRO A 289 17.55 -15.37 -4.83
CA PRO A 289 17.82 -15.12 -3.42
C PRO A 289 17.59 -13.65 -3.04
N GLY A 290 17.52 -13.36 -1.75
CA GLY A 290 17.56 -12.04 -1.19
C GLY A 290 18.87 -11.30 -1.43
N ARG A 291 19.04 -10.17 -0.77
CA ARG A 291 20.22 -9.28 -0.97
C ARG A 291 21.48 -9.78 -0.31
N HIS A 292 21.37 -10.48 0.82
CA HIS A 292 22.51 -10.79 1.68
C HIS A 292 22.89 -12.28 1.73
N SER A 293 21.98 -13.20 1.40
CA SER A 293 22.24 -14.63 1.50
C SER A 293 21.65 -15.45 0.36
N VAL A 294 22.50 -16.03 -0.46
CA VAL A 294 22.12 -16.99 -1.50
C VAL A 294 21.63 -18.30 -0.85
N GLU A 295 22.28 -18.75 0.21
CA GLU A 295 21.93 -19.96 0.95
C GLU A 295 20.53 -19.87 1.53
N LYS A 296 20.16 -18.71 2.09
CA LYS A 296 18.80 -18.50 2.61
C LYS A 296 17.75 -18.51 1.50
N GLY A 297 18.08 -17.93 0.36
CA GLY A 297 17.25 -18.00 -0.84
C GLY A 297 17.02 -19.44 -1.33
N GLU A 298 18.04 -20.30 -1.26
CA GLU A 298 17.94 -21.72 -1.59
C GLU A 298 17.07 -22.49 -0.58
N GLU A 299 17.14 -22.17 0.72
CA GLU A 299 16.25 -22.73 1.74
C GLU A 299 14.78 -22.43 1.39
N TYR A 300 14.47 -21.17 1.09
CA TYR A 300 13.12 -20.75 0.69
C TYR A 300 12.66 -21.40 -0.62
N TYR A 301 13.54 -21.47 -1.62
CA TYR A 301 13.27 -22.22 -2.84
C TYR A 301 12.89 -23.68 -2.56
N ASN A 302 13.60 -24.36 -1.68
CA ASN A 302 13.33 -25.75 -1.34
C ASN A 302 11.95 -25.94 -0.68
N ILE A 303 11.41 -24.92 -0.02
CA ILE A 303 10.03 -24.92 0.50
C ILE A 303 9.05 -24.73 -0.66
N ILE A 304 9.29 -23.74 -1.53
CA ILE A 304 8.46 -23.44 -2.70
C ILE A 304 8.39 -24.65 -3.64
N LYS A 305 9.52 -25.33 -3.88
CA LYS A 305 9.64 -26.49 -4.75
C LYS A 305 8.76 -27.68 -4.34
N LYS A 306 8.46 -27.82 -3.05
CA LYS A 306 7.56 -28.87 -2.55
C LYS A 306 6.11 -28.65 -2.97
N GLU A 307 5.70 -27.39 -3.16
CA GLU A 307 4.35 -27.01 -3.58
C GLU A 307 4.24 -26.85 -5.09
N PHE A 308 5.28 -26.33 -5.71
CA PHE A 308 5.33 -26.04 -7.15
C PHE A 308 6.45 -26.84 -7.81
N GLU A 309 6.12 -28.03 -8.35
CA GLU A 309 7.10 -28.93 -8.99
C GLU A 309 7.87 -28.27 -10.16
N SER A 310 7.26 -27.29 -10.83
CA SER A 310 7.88 -26.53 -11.92
C SER A 310 8.86 -25.45 -11.45
N ALA A 311 9.02 -25.20 -10.13
CA ALA A 311 9.86 -24.12 -9.64
C ALA A 311 11.33 -24.30 -10.00
N GLU A 312 11.97 -23.19 -10.37
CA GLU A 312 13.39 -23.07 -10.70
C GLU A 312 14.10 -22.09 -9.75
N PHE A 313 15.39 -22.30 -9.51
CA PHE A 313 16.22 -21.41 -8.69
C PHE A 313 17.43 -20.89 -9.44
N TYR A 314 17.65 -19.57 -9.38
CA TYR A 314 18.84 -18.92 -9.92
C TYR A 314 19.66 -18.33 -8.79
N PRO A 315 20.80 -18.94 -8.39
CA PRO A 315 21.61 -18.50 -7.26
C PRO A 315 22.49 -17.29 -7.61
N ILE A 316 21.86 -16.20 -8.01
CA ILE A 316 22.54 -14.95 -8.40
C ILE A 316 22.30 -13.92 -7.29
N GLY A 317 23.31 -13.67 -6.48
CA GLY A 317 23.29 -12.71 -5.36
C GLY A 317 23.52 -11.25 -5.80
N TYR A 318 23.55 -10.36 -4.82
CA TYR A 318 23.81 -8.94 -5.04
C TYR A 318 25.27 -8.60 -5.33
N ASP A 319 26.21 -9.49 -5.04
CA ASP A 319 27.61 -9.42 -5.46
C ASP A 319 27.79 -9.51 -6.99
N GLU A 320 26.82 -10.11 -7.70
CA GLU A 320 26.75 -10.19 -9.14
C GLU A 320 25.62 -9.29 -9.73
N LEU A 321 25.48 -8.07 -9.23
CA LEU A 321 24.29 -7.21 -9.48
C LEU A 321 23.94 -7.02 -10.96
N ASP A 322 24.92 -6.76 -11.83
CA ASP A 322 24.66 -6.57 -13.26
C ASP A 322 24.18 -7.87 -13.93
N LYS A 323 24.73 -9.01 -13.55
CA LYS A 323 24.29 -10.34 -13.99
C LYS A 323 22.88 -10.64 -13.51
N ARG A 324 22.56 -10.28 -12.26
CA ARG A 324 21.24 -10.43 -11.64
C ARG A 324 20.19 -9.61 -12.39
N ILE A 325 20.44 -8.31 -12.61
CA ILE A 325 19.54 -7.41 -13.34
C ILE A 325 19.33 -7.91 -14.77
N LYS A 326 20.41 -8.32 -15.44
CA LYS A 326 20.31 -8.90 -16.77
C LYS A 326 19.45 -10.16 -16.77
N LYS A 327 19.69 -11.10 -15.84
CA LYS A 327 18.91 -12.34 -15.74
C LYS A 327 17.43 -12.08 -15.49
N LEU A 328 17.07 -11.22 -14.54
CA LEU A 328 15.68 -10.85 -14.29
C LEU A 328 14.99 -10.24 -15.52
N SER A 329 15.73 -9.42 -16.28
CA SER A 329 15.21 -8.85 -17.52
C SER A 329 15.06 -9.90 -18.64
N ASP A 330 16.03 -10.82 -18.76
CA ASP A 330 16.00 -11.90 -19.76
C ASP A 330 14.82 -12.86 -19.47
N LEU A 331 14.54 -13.17 -18.21
CA LEU A 331 13.40 -14.02 -17.81
C LEU A 331 12.07 -13.48 -18.34
N VAL A 332 11.84 -12.17 -18.32
CA VAL A 332 10.62 -11.57 -18.89
C VAL A 332 10.57 -11.75 -20.41
N VAL A 333 11.68 -11.48 -21.08
CA VAL A 333 11.76 -11.54 -22.55
C VAL A 333 11.60 -12.97 -23.06
N GLU A 334 12.30 -13.92 -22.42
CA GLU A 334 12.37 -15.32 -22.82
C GLU A 334 11.16 -16.16 -22.38
N SER A 335 10.36 -15.65 -21.42
CA SER A 335 9.18 -16.35 -20.92
C SER A 335 8.19 -16.71 -22.04
N GLN A 336 7.63 -17.89 -21.98
CA GLN A 336 6.53 -18.33 -22.83
C GLN A 336 5.13 -17.91 -22.29
N TYR A 337 5.08 -17.40 -21.05
CA TYR A 337 3.85 -17.00 -20.40
C TYR A 337 3.42 -15.60 -20.82
N LYS A 338 2.12 -15.40 -20.99
CA LYS A 338 1.54 -14.08 -21.30
C LYS A 338 1.35 -13.22 -20.07
N ASN A 339 1.21 -13.85 -18.90
CA ASN A 339 1.09 -13.15 -17.63
C ASN A 339 2.33 -13.47 -16.78
N ILE A 340 3.07 -12.44 -16.41
CA ILE A 340 4.28 -12.54 -15.60
C ILE A 340 4.13 -11.60 -14.41
N MET A 341 4.32 -12.10 -13.20
CA MET A 341 4.44 -11.25 -12.03
C MET A 341 5.86 -11.36 -11.48
N MET A 342 6.57 -10.24 -11.46
CA MET A 342 7.92 -10.13 -10.89
C MET A 342 7.86 -9.24 -9.66
N SER A 343 7.98 -9.82 -8.46
CA SER A 343 7.87 -9.09 -7.21
C SER A 343 8.54 -9.83 -6.06
N GLY A 344 8.77 -9.12 -4.97
CA GLY A 344 9.38 -9.62 -3.74
C GLY A 344 10.15 -8.51 -3.03
N CYS A 345 10.97 -8.86 -2.04
CA CYS A 345 11.76 -7.91 -1.27
C CYS A 345 13.28 -8.00 -1.53
N GLY A 346 13.69 -8.89 -2.41
CA GLY A 346 15.11 -9.04 -2.76
C GLY A 346 15.71 -7.89 -3.56
N GLU A 347 14.90 -6.96 -4.10
CA GLU A 347 15.37 -5.84 -4.90
C GLU A 347 15.04 -4.50 -4.26
N GLU A 348 15.98 -3.53 -4.34
CA GLU A 348 15.72 -2.14 -4.00
C GLU A 348 14.90 -1.43 -5.10
N GLN A 349 14.19 -0.36 -4.76
CA GLN A 349 13.34 0.37 -5.70
C GLN A 349 14.06 0.75 -7.00
N ALA A 350 15.30 1.24 -6.90
CA ALA A 350 16.09 1.61 -8.07
C ALA A 350 16.43 0.42 -8.98
N MET A 351 16.51 -0.79 -8.43
CA MET A 351 16.82 -1.99 -9.20
C MET A 351 15.63 -2.42 -10.06
N TRP A 352 14.40 -2.35 -9.53
CA TRP A 352 13.19 -2.61 -10.31
C TRP A 352 13.13 -1.74 -11.58
N GLU A 353 13.48 -0.45 -11.46
CA GLU A 353 13.53 0.45 -12.61
C GLU A 353 14.62 0.06 -13.63
N ARG A 354 15.79 -0.39 -13.16
CA ARG A 354 16.85 -0.87 -14.06
C ARG A 354 16.44 -2.13 -14.80
N ILE A 355 15.80 -3.07 -14.11
CA ILE A 355 15.27 -4.31 -14.70
C ILE A 355 14.22 -3.98 -15.76
N LYS A 356 13.26 -3.12 -15.45
CA LYS A 356 12.21 -2.66 -16.36
C LYS A 356 12.78 -2.04 -17.63
N LYS A 357 13.70 -1.10 -17.50
CA LYS A 357 14.35 -0.44 -18.64
C LYS A 357 15.04 -1.42 -19.59
N ASN A 358 15.63 -2.48 -19.06
CA ASN A 358 16.36 -3.45 -19.89
C ASN A 358 15.45 -4.31 -20.77
N PHE A 359 14.20 -4.56 -20.41
CA PHE A 359 13.31 -5.35 -21.26
C PHE A 359 12.33 -4.50 -22.09
N ILE A 360 12.00 -3.27 -21.66
CA ILE A 360 11.18 -2.34 -22.46
C ILE A 360 11.92 -1.88 -23.70
N ASN A 361 13.25 -1.74 -23.62
CA ASN A 361 14.10 -1.26 -24.72
C ASN A 361 14.55 -2.36 -25.69
N ARG A 362 14.04 -3.59 -25.56
CA ARG A 362 14.30 -4.74 -26.42
C ARG A 362 13.11 -5.06 -27.30
#